data_79fa6ec91165b6d31cfed99d3d0cd3ff
#
_entry.id   79fa6ec91165b6d31cfed99d3d0cd3ff
#
_cell.length_a   1.000
_cell.length_b   1.000
_cell.length_c   1.000
_cell.angle_alpha   90.00
_cell.angle_beta   90.00
_cell.angle_gamma   90.00
#
_symmetry.space_group_name_H-M   'P 1'
#
loop_
_entity.id
_entity.type
_entity.pdbx_description
1 polymer ?
#
loop_
_entity_poly.entity_id
_entity_poly.type
_entity_poly.pdbx_seq_one_letter_code
_entity_poly.pdbx_strand_id
1 'polypeptide(L)'
;NTCEASAFELAEWRLASVDRAPATRGIHGVPADLWRFDNRNAVPGQNALLVLHGLPDLDRVFLVHERTQQGQAQLAEAQNTLHVVPAGTFQPENARGGLARDFSMVRGILRELAEELLGRKEVEQQFHMGEDFLTNPTVAPYLAAYQAGTLRIEYMGMGLDPVTAKPEVLLLMVLDARAVGLKSYGQLER
;
A
#
# COMPACT_ATOMS: atom_id res chain seq x y z
N ASN A 1 6.04 -0.82 -14.84
CA ASN A 1 5.94 0.64 -14.71
C ASN A 1 4.55 1.18 -15.04
N THR A 2 3.54 0.58 -14.42
CA THR A 2 2.15 0.95 -14.59
C THR A 2 1.79 2.26 -13.87
N CYS A 3 2.49 2.62 -12.78
CA CYS A 3 2.32 3.91 -12.11
C CYS A 3 2.82 5.08 -12.99
N GLU A 4 3.93 4.89 -13.69
CA GLU A 4 4.42 5.89 -14.64
C GLU A 4 3.46 6.09 -15.80
N ALA A 5 2.86 5.01 -16.30
CA ALA A 5 1.84 5.10 -17.34
C ALA A 5 0.61 5.88 -16.87
N SER A 6 0.13 5.66 -15.65
CA SER A 6 -1.01 6.40 -15.10
C SER A 6 -0.71 7.89 -14.90
N ALA A 7 0.49 8.24 -14.43
CA ALA A 7 0.91 9.63 -14.29
C ALA A 7 1.04 10.33 -15.66
N PHE A 8 1.55 9.62 -16.65
CA PHE A 8 1.65 10.11 -18.02
C PHE A 8 0.27 10.34 -18.64
N GLU A 9 -0.64 9.36 -18.51
CA GLU A 9 -2.02 9.47 -18.97
C GLU A 9 -2.74 10.67 -18.34
N LEU A 10 -2.54 10.92 -17.05
CA LEU A 10 -3.13 12.06 -16.37
C LEU A 10 -2.56 13.40 -16.88
N ALA A 11 -1.24 13.46 -17.13
CA ALA A 11 -0.61 14.65 -17.68
C ALA A 11 -1.18 14.97 -19.07
N GLU A 12 -1.39 13.97 -19.90
CA GLU A 12 -2.03 14.15 -21.22
C GLU A 12 -3.48 14.60 -21.11
N TRP A 13 -4.24 14.01 -20.18
CA TRP A 13 -5.60 14.42 -19.90
C TRP A 13 -5.68 15.90 -19.48
N ARG A 14 -4.76 16.36 -18.64
CA ARG A 14 -4.66 17.76 -18.22
C ARG A 14 -4.36 18.69 -19.40
N LEU A 15 -3.43 18.31 -20.26
CA LEU A 15 -3.12 19.06 -21.47
C LEU A 15 -4.35 19.15 -22.39
N ALA A 16 -5.02 18.05 -22.62
CA ALA A 16 -6.24 18.00 -23.44
C ALA A 16 -7.37 18.85 -22.84
N SER A 17 -7.50 18.91 -21.51
CA SER A 17 -8.51 19.74 -20.84
C SER A 17 -8.24 21.23 -20.93
N VAL A 18 -6.97 21.64 -20.98
CA VAL A 18 -6.57 23.05 -21.18
C VAL A 18 -6.93 23.53 -22.59
N ASP A 19 -6.76 22.67 -23.59
CA ASP A 19 -7.04 23.01 -24.98
C ASP A 19 -8.55 22.91 -25.36
N ARG A 20 -9.44 22.68 -24.37
CA ARG A 20 -10.88 22.53 -24.57
C ARG A 20 -11.28 21.46 -25.59
N ALA A 21 -10.42 20.47 -25.82
CA ALA A 21 -10.80 19.31 -26.61
C ALA A 21 -11.95 18.55 -25.92
N PRO A 22 -12.92 18.01 -26.63
CA PRO A 22 -13.97 17.22 -26.02
C PRO A 22 -13.34 16.04 -25.28
N ALA A 23 -13.63 15.94 -24.00
CA ALA A 23 -13.01 15.03 -23.05
C ALA A 23 -13.44 13.56 -23.24
N THR A 24 -13.65 13.11 -24.46
CA THR A 24 -13.94 11.71 -24.73
C THR A 24 -12.69 10.84 -24.79
N ARG A 25 -11.58 11.41 -25.26
CA ARG A 25 -10.23 10.86 -25.19
C ARG A 25 -9.26 12.02 -25.31
N GLY A 26 -8.25 12.07 -24.45
CA GLY A 26 -7.12 12.97 -24.62
C GLY A 26 -6.36 12.69 -25.91
N ILE A 27 -5.33 13.48 -26.18
CA ILE A 27 -4.51 13.39 -27.40
C ILE A 27 -4.03 11.96 -27.68
N HIS A 28 -3.83 11.15 -26.64
CA HIS A 28 -3.40 9.76 -26.72
C HIS A 28 -4.45 8.75 -26.18
N GLY A 29 -5.69 9.13 -26.09
CA GLY A 29 -6.78 8.21 -25.76
C GLY A 29 -7.02 7.96 -24.28
N VAL A 30 -6.62 8.91 -23.41
CA VAL A 30 -6.94 8.84 -21.97
C VAL A 30 -8.46 8.74 -21.80
N PRO A 31 -8.98 7.80 -21.00
CA PRO A 31 -10.40 7.63 -20.77
C PRO A 31 -11.03 8.88 -20.17
N ALA A 32 -12.22 9.23 -20.65
CA ALA A 32 -13.02 10.30 -20.04
C ALA A 32 -13.46 9.93 -18.61
N ASP A 33 -13.61 8.63 -18.34
CA ASP A 33 -13.96 8.09 -17.04
C ASP A 33 -12.75 7.33 -16.44
N LEU A 34 -12.09 7.95 -15.49
CA LEU A 34 -10.92 7.39 -14.81
C LEU A 34 -11.26 6.20 -13.90
N TRP A 35 -12.54 5.95 -13.61
CA TRP A 35 -12.99 4.77 -12.87
C TRP A 35 -13.15 3.53 -13.76
N ARG A 36 -13.05 3.69 -15.06
CA ARG A 36 -13.08 2.57 -16.00
C ARG A 36 -11.68 1.97 -16.16
N PHE A 37 -11.38 0.95 -15.33
CA PHE A 37 -10.10 0.25 -15.35
C PHE A 37 -9.96 -0.80 -16.45
N ASP A 38 -11.04 -1.08 -17.19
CA ASP A 38 -11.06 -2.02 -18.32
C ASP A 38 -10.35 -1.49 -19.58
N ASN A 39 -10.09 -0.20 -19.64
CA ASN A 39 -9.50 0.45 -20.80
C ASN A 39 -8.24 1.29 -20.50
N ARG A 40 -7.67 1.12 -19.31
CA ARG A 40 -6.39 1.72 -18.93
C ARG A 40 -5.60 0.82 -17.98
N ASN A 41 -4.30 0.95 -18.03
CA ASN A 41 -3.44 0.30 -17.04
C ASN A 41 -3.50 1.09 -15.72
N ALA A 42 -3.82 0.38 -14.64
CA ALA A 42 -3.80 0.94 -13.31
C ALA A 42 -3.36 -0.13 -12.31
N VAL A 43 -2.34 0.18 -11.54
CA VAL A 43 -1.93 -0.65 -10.42
C VAL A 43 -2.45 0.01 -9.15
N PRO A 44 -3.33 -0.65 -8.40
CA PRO A 44 -3.88 -0.05 -7.19
C PRO A 44 -2.80 0.11 -6.11
N GLY A 45 -2.88 1.22 -5.38
CA GLY A 45 -2.26 1.32 -4.08
C GLY A 45 -3.08 0.58 -3.04
N GLN A 46 -2.43 0.17 -1.97
CA GLN A 46 -3.06 -0.33 -0.75
C GLN A 46 -2.55 0.47 0.42
N ASN A 47 -3.46 1.11 1.14
CA ASN A 47 -3.14 2.02 2.21
C ASN A 47 -3.90 1.59 3.45
N ALA A 48 -3.19 1.31 4.53
CA ALA A 48 -3.81 0.89 5.78
C ALA A 48 -3.54 1.88 6.91
N LEU A 49 -4.58 2.31 7.59
CA LEU A 49 -4.43 2.97 8.88
C LEU A 49 -4.26 1.89 9.94
N LEU A 50 -3.07 1.79 10.52
CA LEU A 50 -2.78 0.87 11.62
C LEU A 50 -3.15 1.51 12.96
N VAL A 51 -4.09 0.87 13.63
CA VAL A 51 -4.50 1.19 15.00
C VAL A 51 -4.01 0.09 15.93
N LEU A 52 -3.19 0.45 16.91
CA LEU A 52 -2.74 -0.43 17.98
C LEU A 52 -3.59 -0.21 19.23
N HIS A 53 -3.92 -1.28 19.93
CA HIS A 53 -4.48 -1.25 21.28
C HIS A 53 -3.79 -2.28 22.17
N GLY A 54 -4.04 -2.22 23.49
CA GLY A 54 -3.45 -3.16 24.43
C GLY A 54 -1.99 -2.89 24.78
N LEU A 55 -1.47 -1.69 24.45
CA LEU A 55 -0.18 -1.21 24.96
C LEU A 55 -0.31 -0.81 26.43
N PRO A 56 0.77 -0.99 27.27
CA PRO A 56 0.70 -0.73 28.70
C PRO A 56 0.30 0.69 29.10
N ASP A 57 0.79 1.69 28.34
CA ASP A 57 0.69 3.09 28.70
C ASP A 57 -0.27 3.88 27.78
N LEU A 58 -0.87 3.23 26.78
CA LEU A 58 -1.69 3.89 25.76
C LEU A 58 -2.91 3.03 25.44
N ASP A 59 -4.09 3.62 25.52
CA ASP A 59 -5.33 2.90 25.18
C ASP A 59 -5.39 2.55 23.70
N ARG A 60 -5.11 3.54 22.85
CA ARG A 60 -5.07 3.37 21.38
C ARG A 60 -4.05 4.33 20.76
N VAL A 61 -3.36 3.83 19.76
CA VAL A 61 -2.42 4.62 18.93
C VAL A 61 -2.66 4.27 17.49
N PHE A 62 -2.70 5.28 16.63
CA PHE A 62 -2.60 5.08 15.18
C PHE A 62 -1.26 5.62 14.68
N LEU A 63 -0.69 4.93 13.72
CA LEU A 63 0.61 5.27 13.16
C LEU A 63 0.46 6.01 11.84
N VAL A 64 1.28 7.03 11.69
CA VAL A 64 1.46 7.76 10.44
C VAL A 64 2.95 7.88 10.13
N HIS A 65 3.29 7.88 8.88
CA HIS A 65 4.64 8.03 8.38
C HIS A 65 4.82 9.44 7.79
N GLU A 66 5.86 10.15 8.23
CA GLU A 66 6.26 11.40 7.60
C GLU A 66 7.19 11.10 6.42
N ARG A 67 6.74 11.39 5.21
CA ARG A 67 7.54 11.24 3.99
C ARG A 67 8.48 12.43 3.86
N THR A 68 9.72 12.28 4.34
CA THR A 68 10.76 13.30 4.24
C THR A 68 11.54 13.19 2.94
N GLN A 69 12.25 14.28 2.57
CA GLN A 69 13.09 14.33 1.35
C GLN A 69 14.42 13.56 1.47
N GLN A 70 14.69 12.87 2.57
CA GLN A 70 15.96 12.19 2.79
C GLN A 70 15.96 10.81 2.14
N GLY A 71 16.83 10.62 1.14
CA GLY A 71 17.08 9.36 0.46
C GLY A 71 16.80 9.39 -1.05
N GLN A 72 16.87 8.24 -1.70
CA GLN A 72 16.64 8.07 -3.15
C GLN A 72 15.17 8.36 -3.60
N ALA A 73 14.36 8.85 -2.70
CA ALA A 73 12.94 9.11 -2.89
C ALA A 73 12.63 10.41 -3.66
N GLN A 74 13.51 10.88 -4.54
CA GLN A 74 13.20 12.01 -5.44
C GLN A 74 11.99 11.74 -6.35
N LEU A 75 11.58 10.48 -6.47
CA LEU A 75 10.42 10.03 -7.24
C LEU A 75 9.24 9.59 -6.36
N ALA A 76 9.34 9.72 -5.02
CA ALA A 76 8.24 9.34 -4.14
C ALA A 76 7.05 10.30 -4.31
N GLU A 77 5.88 9.71 -4.48
CA GLU A 77 4.62 10.45 -4.46
C GLU A 77 4.43 11.13 -3.10
N ALA A 78 3.82 12.33 -3.11
CA ALA A 78 3.41 13.05 -1.90
C ALA A 78 4.53 13.32 -0.88
N GLN A 79 5.67 13.87 -1.32
CA GLN A 79 6.77 14.31 -0.43
C GLN A 79 6.30 15.40 0.56
N ASN A 80 6.90 15.42 1.76
CA ASN A 80 6.57 16.32 2.86
C ASN A 80 5.11 16.23 3.33
N THR A 81 4.54 15.05 3.29
CA THR A 81 3.19 14.78 3.78
C THR A 81 3.20 13.70 4.84
N LEU A 82 2.16 13.68 5.66
CA LEU A 82 1.85 12.53 6.51
C LEU A 82 1.09 11.49 5.69
N HIS A 83 1.51 10.25 5.79
CA HIS A 83 0.89 9.14 5.11
C HIS A 83 0.50 8.05 6.11
N VAL A 84 -0.56 7.33 5.82
CA VAL A 84 -0.91 6.13 6.61
C VAL A 84 0.16 5.06 6.39
N VAL A 85 0.35 4.21 7.38
CA VAL A 85 1.30 3.10 7.34
C VAL A 85 0.65 1.85 7.95
N PRO A 86 0.85 0.66 7.36
CA PRO A 86 1.61 0.39 6.13
C PRO A 86 0.89 0.81 4.85
N ALA A 87 1.67 1.15 3.83
CA ALA A 87 1.14 1.55 2.53
C ALA A 87 2.10 1.23 1.39
N GLY A 88 1.58 0.74 0.28
CA GLY A 88 2.40 0.43 -0.88
C GLY A 88 1.59 0.13 -2.13
N THR A 89 2.25 -0.28 -3.16
CA THR A 89 1.61 -0.70 -4.41
C THR A 89 1.20 -2.16 -4.32
N PHE A 90 -0.04 -2.47 -4.66
CA PHE A 90 -0.50 -3.85 -4.78
C PHE A 90 0.13 -4.49 -6.02
N GLN A 91 1.21 -5.21 -5.80
CA GLN A 91 1.98 -5.88 -6.85
C GLN A 91 2.07 -7.38 -6.54
N PRO A 92 1.12 -8.20 -7.04
CA PRO A 92 1.27 -9.65 -6.94
C PRO A 92 2.48 -10.10 -7.76
N GLU A 93 3.40 -10.83 -7.14
CA GLU A 93 4.59 -11.36 -7.80
C GLU A 93 4.27 -12.68 -8.49
N ASN A 94 4.71 -12.81 -9.74
CA ASN A 94 4.45 -14.00 -10.55
C ASN A 94 5.67 -14.91 -10.73
N ALA A 95 6.79 -14.62 -10.04
CA ALA A 95 8.05 -15.25 -10.39
C ALA A 95 8.06 -16.77 -10.16
N ARG A 96 7.69 -17.25 -9.00
CA ARG A 96 7.76 -18.70 -8.66
C ARG A 96 6.58 -19.22 -7.86
N GLY A 97 5.85 -18.36 -7.17
CA GLY A 97 4.77 -18.75 -6.24
C GLY A 97 3.38 -18.85 -6.87
N GLY A 98 3.24 -18.29 -8.05
CA GLY A 98 1.97 -18.19 -8.77
C GLY A 98 1.15 -16.96 -8.39
N LEU A 99 0.66 -16.26 -9.41
CA LEU A 99 -0.13 -15.04 -9.29
C LEU A 99 -1.34 -15.21 -8.33
N ALA A 100 -1.99 -16.37 -8.39
CA ALA A 100 -3.18 -16.64 -7.56
C ALA A 100 -2.88 -16.62 -6.05
N ARG A 101 -1.68 -17.05 -5.64
CA ARG A 101 -1.27 -17.01 -4.23
C ARG A 101 -1.08 -15.57 -3.77
N ASP A 102 -0.43 -14.78 -4.59
CA ASP A 102 -0.01 -13.43 -4.22
C ASP A 102 -1.08 -12.37 -4.52
N PHE A 103 -2.14 -12.76 -5.25
CA PHE A 103 -3.29 -11.89 -5.49
C PHE A 103 -4.19 -11.83 -4.24
N SER A 104 -3.65 -11.22 -3.18
CA SER A 104 -4.28 -11.10 -1.87
C SER A 104 -3.90 -9.79 -1.21
N MET A 105 -4.91 -8.94 -0.93
CA MET A 105 -4.70 -7.68 -0.20
C MET A 105 -4.11 -7.91 1.19
N VAL A 106 -4.50 -8.99 1.87
CA VAL A 106 -3.96 -9.35 3.19
C VAL A 106 -2.47 -9.64 3.10
N ARG A 107 -2.06 -10.45 2.11
CA ARG A 107 -0.63 -10.73 1.91
C ARG A 107 0.13 -9.46 1.54
N GLY A 108 -0.41 -8.66 0.63
CA GLY A 108 0.21 -7.41 0.23
C GLY A 108 0.44 -6.47 1.41
N ILE A 109 -0.59 -6.22 2.22
CA ILE A 109 -0.45 -5.27 3.34
C ILE A 109 0.41 -5.82 4.49
N LEU A 110 0.47 -7.13 4.70
CA LEU A 110 1.41 -7.75 5.65
C LEU A 110 2.86 -7.67 5.17
N ARG A 111 3.09 -7.69 3.85
CA ARG A 111 4.41 -7.43 3.27
C ARG A 111 4.83 -5.99 3.55
N GLU A 112 4.00 -5.01 3.21
CA GLU A 112 4.29 -3.59 3.46
C GLU A 112 4.52 -3.33 4.96
N LEU A 113 3.74 -3.97 5.85
CA LEU A 113 3.96 -3.89 7.29
C LEU A 113 5.38 -4.35 7.66
N ALA A 114 5.84 -5.45 7.09
CA ALA A 114 7.16 -5.99 7.38
C ALA A 114 8.28 -5.09 6.83
N GLU A 115 8.11 -4.54 5.63
CA GLU A 115 9.09 -3.69 4.97
C GLU A 115 9.20 -2.32 5.64
N GLU A 116 8.07 -1.67 5.91
CA GLU A 116 8.05 -0.29 6.41
C GLU A 116 8.22 -0.18 7.93
N LEU A 117 7.56 -1.05 8.71
CA LEU A 117 7.52 -0.93 10.16
C LEU A 117 8.42 -1.93 10.90
N LEU A 118 8.72 -3.08 10.31
CA LEU A 118 9.59 -4.06 10.92
C LEU A 118 11.01 -4.01 10.34
N GLY A 119 11.27 -3.15 9.35
CA GLY A 119 12.57 -2.92 8.74
C GLY A 119 13.17 -4.19 8.10
N ARG A 120 12.33 -5.04 7.51
CA ARG A 120 12.73 -6.36 7.01
C ARG A 120 12.90 -6.39 5.50
N LYS A 121 14.01 -5.85 5.01
CA LYS A 121 14.40 -5.92 3.59
C LYS A 121 14.53 -7.35 3.06
N GLU A 122 14.86 -8.31 3.93
CA GLU A 122 14.88 -9.73 3.59
C GLU A 122 13.50 -10.28 3.22
N VAL A 123 12.43 -9.70 3.71
CA VAL A 123 11.05 -10.06 3.33
C VAL A 123 10.79 -9.69 1.87
N GLU A 124 11.22 -8.51 1.45
CA GLU A 124 11.16 -8.07 0.05
C GLU A 124 11.93 -9.04 -0.86
N GLN A 125 13.15 -9.43 -0.46
CA GLN A 125 13.95 -10.39 -1.22
C GLN A 125 13.26 -11.75 -1.31
N GLN A 126 12.74 -12.29 -0.20
CA GLN A 126 11.98 -13.55 -0.19
C GLN A 126 10.79 -13.48 -1.13
N PHE A 127 10.04 -12.38 -1.10
CA PHE A 127 8.90 -12.17 -1.99
C PHE A 127 9.32 -12.19 -3.46
N HIS A 128 10.36 -11.44 -3.85
CA HIS A 128 10.87 -11.42 -5.22
C HIS A 128 11.44 -12.75 -5.69
N MET A 129 11.97 -13.56 -4.78
CA MET A 129 12.40 -14.92 -5.07
C MET A 129 11.25 -15.93 -5.17
N GLY A 130 10.02 -15.49 -4.90
CA GLY A 130 8.81 -16.34 -4.88
C GLY A 130 8.73 -17.24 -3.66
N GLU A 131 9.49 -16.95 -2.60
CA GLU A 131 9.40 -17.64 -1.31
C GLU A 131 8.18 -17.16 -0.52
N ASP A 132 7.73 -17.98 0.41
CA ASP A 132 6.62 -17.58 1.27
C ASP A 132 7.11 -16.74 2.46
N PHE A 133 7.20 -15.43 2.26
CA PHE A 133 7.65 -14.47 3.27
C PHE A 133 6.80 -14.49 4.55
N LEU A 134 5.56 -14.99 4.50
CA LEU A 134 4.71 -15.11 5.69
C LEU A 134 5.24 -16.15 6.69
N THR A 135 6.16 -17.01 6.27
CA THR A 135 6.87 -17.94 7.18
C THR A 135 8.05 -17.28 7.89
N ASN A 136 8.45 -16.08 7.48
CA ASN A 136 9.50 -15.32 8.14
C ASN A 136 9.15 -15.12 9.63
N PRO A 137 10.07 -15.43 10.58
CA PRO A 137 9.79 -15.36 12.02
C PRO A 137 9.29 -14.01 12.51
N THR A 138 9.62 -12.94 11.80
CA THR A 138 9.14 -11.58 12.12
C THR A 138 7.71 -11.32 11.64
N VAL A 139 7.30 -11.92 10.52
CA VAL A 139 5.98 -11.73 9.91
C VAL A 139 4.96 -12.73 10.43
N ALA A 140 5.40 -13.96 10.71
CA ALA A 140 4.53 -15.07 11.14
C ALA A 140 3.61 -14.73 12.34
N PRO A 141 4.06 -13.99 13.37
CA PRO A 141 3.18 -13.58 14.48
C PRO A 141 1.99 -12.71 14.02
N TYR A 142 2.19 -11.85 13.04
CA TYR A 142 1.11 -10.99 12.50
C TYR A 142 0.11 -11.80 11.67
N LEU A 143 0.59 -12.78 10.91
CA LEU A 143 -0.29 -13.72 10.22
C LEU A 143 -1.10 -14.54 11.24
N ALA A 144 -0.46 -15.04 12.29
CA ALA A 144 -1.14 -15.79 13.35
C ALA A 144 -2.18 -14.90 14.07
N ALA A 145 -1.85 -13.65 14.36
CA ALA A 145 -2.77 -12.68 14.93
C ALA A 145 -3.98 -12.42 14.01
N TYR A 146 -3.77 -12.33 12.71
CA TYR A 146 -4.84 -12.20 11.73
C TYR A 146 -5.74 -13.43 11.72
N GLN A 147 -5.18 -14.62 11.71
CA GLN A 147 -5.94 -15.88 11.76
C GLN A 147 -6.72 -16.06 13.06
N ALA A 148 -6.18 -15.55 14.17
CA ALA A 148 -6.83 -15.57 15.48
C ALA A 148 -7.85 -14.43 15.69
N GLY A 149 -7.95 -13.48 14.77
CA GLY A 149 -8.84 -12.32 14.87
C GLY A 149 -8.36 -11.21 15.82
N THR A 150 -7.13 -11.30 16.35
CA THR A 150 -6.48 -10.25 17.17
C THR A 150 -5.77 -9.18 16.31
N LEU A 151 -5.55 -9.45 15.04
CA LEU A 151 -5.34 -8.47 13.98
C LEU A 151 -6.53 -8.54 13.03
N ARG A 152 -7.25 -7.44 12.90
CA ARG A 152 -8.33 -7.31 11.90
C ARG A 152 -7.86 -6.41 10.78
N ILE A 153 -8.16 -6.80 9.55
CA ILE A 153 -7.91 -6.01 8.33
C ILE A 153 -9.26 -5.83 7.65
N GLU A 154 -9.74 -4.61 7.62
CA GLU A 154 -11.07 -4.26 7.14
C GLU A 154 -10.97 -3.38 5.90
N TYR A 155 -11.74 -3.71 4.87
CA TYR A 155 -11.88 -2.88 3.67
C TYR A 155 -12.80 -1.71 3.98
N MET A 156 -12.28 -0.49 3.80
CA MET A 156 -13.01 0.75 4.06
C MET A 156 -13.54 1.41 2.78
N GLY A 157 -12.98 1.06 1.63
CA GLY A 157 -13.38 1.63 0.36
C GLY A 157 -12.22 1.73 -0.62
N MET A 158 -12.50 2.32 -1.77
CA MET A 158 -11.51 2.63 -2.78
C MET A 158 -11.65 4.09 -3.20
N GLY A 159 -10.53 4.79 -3.22
CA GLY A 159 -10.41 6.15 -3.74
C GLY A 159 -9.70 6.18 -5.09
N LEU A 160 -9.67 7.34 -5.70
CA LEU A 160 -8.84 7.64 -6.84
C LEU A 160 -7.96 8.82 -6.47
N ASP A 161 -6.65 8.66 -6.54
CA ASP A 161 -5.73 9.78 -6.36
C ASP A 161 -5.95 10.78 -7.50
N PRO A 162 -6.33 12.03 -7.18
CA PRO A 162 -6.64 13.01 -8.21
C PRO A 162 -5.40 13.51 -8.97
N VAL A 163 -4.20 13.22 -8.47
CA VAL A 163 -2.95 13.65 -9.10
C VAL A 163 -2.43 12.62 -10.07
N THR A 164 -2.44 11.35 -9.70
CA THR A 164 -1.88 10.24 -10.49
C THR A 164 -2.95 9.41 -11.19
N ALA A 165 -4.24 9.63 -10.88
CA ALA A 165 -5.36 8.78 -11.28
C ALA A 165 -5.22 7.31 -10.84
N LYS A 166 -4.35 7.05 -9.87
CA LYS A 166 -4.12 5.72 -9.31
C LYS A 166 -5.29 5.33 -8.40
N PRO A 167 -5.87 4.14 -8.55
CA PRO A 167 -6.84 3.63 -7.59
C PRO A 167 -6.13 3.29 -6.27
N GLU A 168 -6.72 3.71 -5.16
CA GLU A 168 -6.19 3.51 -3.81
C GLU A 168 -7.19 2.71 -2.97
N VAL A 169 -6.82 1.51 -2.61
CA VAL A 169 -7.60 0.67 -1.68
C VAL A 169 -7.32 1.13 -0.26
N LEU A 170 -8.38 1.47 0.46
CA LEU A 170 -8.30 1.98 1.82
C LEU A 170 -8.65 0.86 2.81
N LEU A 171 -7.73 0.59 3.71
CA LEU A 171 -7.82 -0.47 4.71
C LEU A 171 -7.74 0.12 6.12
N LEU A 172 -8.38 -0.55 7.07
CA LEU A 172 -8.20 -0.34 8.50
C LEU A 172 -7.59 -1.60 9.08
N MET A 173 -6.42 -1.47 9.72
CA MET A 173 -5.79 -2.54 10.49
C MET A 173 -5.94 -2.25 11.97
N VAL A 174 -6.53 -3.17 12.73
CA VAL A 174 -6.67 -3.06 14.18
C VAL A 174 -5.95 -4.23 14.83
N LEU A 175 -4.88 -3.94 15.56
CA LEU A 175 -3.98 -4.93 16.15
C LEU A 175 -3.99 -4.85 17.68
N ASP A 176 -4.24 -5.98 18.33
CA ASP A 176 -3.90 -6.14 19.74
C ASP A 176 -2.38 -6.32 19.87
N ALA A 177 -1.70 -5.30 20.38
CA ALA A 177 -0.25 -5.27 20.51
C ALA A 177 0.31 -6.47 21.31
N ARG A 178 -0.47 -6.97 22.27
CA ARG A 178 -0.11 -8.13 23.11
C ARG A 178 -0.03 -9.42 22.31
N ALA A 179 -0.85 -9.56 21.27
CA ALA A 179 -0.89 -10.76 20.45
C ALA A 179 0.41 -11.01 19.66
N VAL A 180 1.18 -9.94 19.41
CA VAL A 180 2.46 -10.00 18.70
C VAL A 180 3.64 -9.62 19.62
N GLY A 181 3.39 -9.49 20.91
CA GLY A 181 4.43 -9.21 21.91
C GLY A 181 4.98 -7.79 21.90
N LEU A 182 4.29 -6.83 21.31
CA LEU A 182 4.67 -5.42 21.34
C LEU A 182 4.48 -4.84 22.74
N LYS A 183 5.52 -4.19 23.27
CA LYS A 183 5.51 -3.51 24.57
C LYS A 183 5.40 -1.98 24.44
N SER A 184 5.79 -1.44 23.30
CA SER A 184 5.67 -0.02 22.95
C SER A 184 5.54 0.12 21.44
N TYR A 185 4.97 1.25 20.99
CA TYR A 185 4.90 1.55 19.55
C TYR A 185 6.28 1.79 18.93
N GLY A 186 7.27 2.29 19.71
CA GLY A 186 8.64 2.50 19.26
C GLY A 186 9.38 1.23 18.83
N GLN A 187 8.80 0.03 19.06
CA GLN A 187 9.32 -1.21 18.49
C GLN A 187 8.99 -1.36 16.99
N LEU A 188 8.07 -0.56 16.47
CA LEU A 188 7.71 -0.48 15.06
C LEU A 188 8.44 0.66 14.32
N GLU A 189 9.04 1.58 15.07
CA GLU A 189 9.83 2.68 14.51
C GLU A 189 11.29 2.23 14.35
N ARG A 190 11.75 2.01 13.12
CA ARG A 190 13.17 1.79 12.82
C ARG A 190 13.58 2.47 11.53
#